data_88cc832b5fb876f4f32193e6d70a5445
#
_entry.id   88cc832b5fb876f4f32193e6d70a5445
#
_cell.length_a   1.000
_cell.length_b   1.000
_cell.length_c   1.000
_cell.angle_alpha   90.00
_cell.angle_beta   90.00
_cell.angle_gamma   90.00
#
_symmetry.space_group_name_H-M   'P 1'
#
loop_
_entity.id
_entity.type
_entity.pdbx_description
1 polymer ?
#
loop_
_entity_poly.entity_id
_entity_poly.type
_entity_poly.pdbx_seq_one_letter_code
_entity_poly.pdbx_strand_id
1 'polypeptide(L)'
;MVHFLMVKNPSRRNFIRSAPLAAAAVTMPELLFAQAATPTAQQPFQVFPAEKLAQAMKDLQATPGNDNLFTTSPLPFTIVLTTEVKKSAKEFEWHEGRDHILQILEGSTVYELGGTPQGSHNAKPAEWNAPASQDATTVTLHKGDMLVIPRGLPHRRSTADSVTFYLISTTGNATGK
;
A
#
# COMPACT_ATOMS: atom_id res chain seq x y z
N MET A 1 5.94 -55.02 -10.99
CA MET A 1 5.23 -55.57 -9.81
C MET A 1 5.53 -54.62 -8.66
N VAL A 2 4.68 -53.60 -8.45
CA VAL A 2 4.90 -52.55 -7.46
C VAL A 2 3.82 -52.67 -6.41
N HIS A 3 4.24 -52.92 -5.17
CA HIS A 3 3.36 -53.04 -4.02
C HIS A 3 2.94 -51.66 -3.50
N PHE A 4 1.63 -51.44 -3.46
CA PHE A 4 1.00 -50.28 -2.87
C PHE A 4 0.72 -50.54 -1.39
N LEU A 5 1.38 -49.86 -0.48
CA LEU A 5 1.12 -49.91 0.95
C LEU A 5 0.01 -48.91 1.33
N MET A 6 -1.16 -49.46 1.68
CA MET A 6 -2.25 -48.72 2.30
C MET A 6 -1.91 -48.38 3.75
N VAL A 7 -1.90 -47.08 4.09
CA VAL A 7 -1.86 -46.59 5.47
C VAL A 7 -3.30 -46.47 5.99
N LYS A 8 -3.65 -47.26 7.01
CA LYS A 8 -4.92 -47.22 7.72
C LYS A 8 -4.93 -46.05 8.71
N ASN A 9 -5.94 -45.18 8.62
CA ASN A 9 -6.28 -44.18 9.63
C ASN A 9 -6.86 -44.84 10.89
N PRO A 10 -6.42 -44.49 12.12
CA PRO A 10 -7.06 -44.93 13.34
C PRO A 10 -8.27 -44.06 13.70
N SER A 11 -9.39 -44.74 13.87
CA SER A 11 -10.69 -44.21 14.32
C SER A 11 -10.61 -43.66 15.76
N ARG A 12 -11.10 -42.42 15.93
CA ARG A 12 -11.37 -41.87 17.26
C ARG A 12 -12.69 -42.39 17.78
N ARG A 13 -12.64 -43.31 18.75
CA ARG A 13 -13.80 -43.68 19.59
C ARG A 13 -13.38 -43.93 21.04
N ASN A 14 -14.08 -43.17 21.90
CA ASN A 14 -14.44 -43.45 23.30
C ASN A 14 -13.35 -43.63 24.35
N PHE A 15 -13.23 -42.57 25.20
CA PHE A 15 -12.93 -42.78 26.61
C PHE A 15 -13.84 -41.90 27.47
N ILE A 16 -14.99 -42.43 27.88
CA ILE A 16 -15.72 -41.97 29.05
C ILE A 16 -15.33 -42.92 30.16
N ARG A 17 -14.62 -42.46 31.15
CA ARG A 17 -14.47 -43.11 32.46
C ARG A 17 -14.79 -42.11 33.55
N SER A 18 -15.84 -42.44 34.27
CA SER A 18 -16.34 -41.87 35.50
C SER A 18 -15.29 -41.82 36.60
N ALA A 19 -15.14 -40.66 37.24
CA ALA A 19 -14.44 -40.49 38.52
C ALA A 19 -15.28 -39.69 39.50
N PRO A 20 -15.16 -39.90 40.78
CA PRO A 20 -16.16 -39.52 41.79
C PRO A 20 -16.14 -38.06 42.17
N LEU A 21 -17.33 -37.52 42.59
CA LEU A 21 -17.52 -36.20 43.14
C LEU A 21 -16.71 -36.07 44.47
N ALA A 22 -15.74 -35.17 44.45
CA ALA A 22 -15.24 -34.50 45.64
C ALA A 22 -15.76 -33.03 45.64
N ALA A 23 -16.63 -32.72 46.56
CA ALA A 23 -17.11 -31.35 46.73
C ALA A 23 -16.00 -30.50 47.35
N ALA A 24 -15.34 -29.71 46.52
CA ALA A 24 -14.49 -28.60 46.94
C ALA A 24 -15.25 -27.30 46.70
N ALA A 25 -15.44 -26.53 47.77
CA ALA A 25 -15.98 -25.17 47.70
C ALA A 25 -15.00 -24.31 46.88
N VAL A 26 -15.38 -24.06 45.63
CA VAL A 26 -14.66 -23.14 44.78
C VAL A 26 -15.27 -21.77 44.99
N THR A 27 -14.49 -20.89 45.63
CA THR A 27 -14.74 -19.44 45.59
C THR A 27 -14.74 -19.03 44.12
N MET A 28 -15.89 -18.52 43.66
CA MET A 28 -16.00 -18.02 42.29
C MET A 28 -15.02 -16.88 42.09
N PRO A 29 -14.08 -16.98 41.12
CA PRO A 29 -13.39 -15.80 40.66
C PRO A 29 -14.41 -14.91 39.94
N GLU A 30 -14.32 -13.61 40.18
CA GLU A 30 -15.09 -12.58 39.51
C GLU A 30 -15.13 -12.89 38.01
N LEU A 31 -16.33 -13.00 37.46
CA LEU A 31 -16.56 -13.06 36.04
C LEU A 31 -16.00 -11.74 35.44
N LEU A 32 -14.77 -11.79 34.95
CA LEU A 32 -14.29 -10.85 33.98
C LEU A 32 -15.24 -10.95 32.78
N PHE A 33 -16.24 -10.06 32.74
CA PHE A 33 -16.99 -9.82 31.53
C PHE A 33 -15.97 -9.39 30.48
N ALA A 34 -15.57 -10.31 29.62
CA ALA A 34 -14.88 -9.96 28.41
C ALA A 34 -15.80 -8.95 27.71
N GLN A 35 -15.40 -7.70 27.76
CA GLN A 35 -16.09 -6.62 27.08
C GLN A 35 -16.07 -7.02 25.60
N ALA A 36 -17.23 -7.43 25.10
CA ALA A 36 -17.38 -7.79 23.69
C ALA A 36 -16.86 -6.59 22.89
N ALA A 37 -15.81 -6.81 22.13
CA ALA A 37 -15.27 -5.77 21.26
C ALA A 37 -16.43 -5.21 20.43
N THR A 38 -16.71 -3.94 20.57
CA THR A 38 -17.73 -3.25 19.78
C THR A 38 -17.42 -3.55 18.31
N PRO A 39 -18.37 -4.05 17.52
CA PRO A 39 -18.10 -4.33 16.12
C PRO A 39 -17.56 -3.05 15.48
N THR A 40 -16.33 -3.08 14.99
CA THR A 40 -15.76 -1.97 14.25
C THR A 40 -16.70 -1.72 13.07
N ALA A 41 -17.24 -0.51 12.97
CA ALA A 41 -18.12 -0.14 11.86
C ALA A 41 -17.44 -0.51 10.55
N GLN A 42 -18.11 -1.36 9.75
CA GLN A 42 -17.55 -1.82 8.48
C GLN A 42 -17.34 -0.60 7.58
N GLN A 43 -16.11 -0.41 7.11
CA GLN A 43 -15.80 0.66 6.18
C GLN A 43 -16.56 0.42 4.86
N PRO A 44 -17.19 1.44 4.29
CA PRO A 44 -17.90 1.28 3.02
C PRO A 44 -16.90 0.94 1.92
N PHE A 45 -17.22 -0.07 1.11
CA PHE A 45 -16.48 -0.33 -0.13
C PHE A 45 -16.85 0.71 -1.19
N GLN A 46 -15.92 0.98 -2.12
CA GLN A 46 -16.15 1.86 -3.27
C GLN A 46 -15.81 1.12 -4.56
N VAL A 47 -16.70 1.22 -5.54
CA VAL A 47 -16.49 0.69 -6.89
C VAL A 47 -16.24 1.86 -7.82
N PHE A 48 -15.20 1.75 -8.63
CA PHE A 48 -14.89 2.67 -9.72
C PHE A 48 -15.24 1.99 -11.05
N PRO A 49 -16.41 2.27 -11.64
CA PRO A 49 -16.79 1.67 -12.92
C PRO A 49 -15.79 2.03 -14.03
N ALA A 50 -15.51 1.08 -14.91
CA ALA A 50 -14.49 1.24 -15.96
C ALA A 50 -14.77 2.44 -16.86
N GLU A 51 -16.04 2.68 -17.21
CA GLU A 51 -16.46 3.82 -18.03
C GLU A 51 -16.19 5.17 -17.34
N LYS A 52 -16.34 5.25 -16.03
CA LYS A 52 -16.04 6.47 -15.27
C LYS A 52 -14.55 6.73 -15.20
N LEU A 53 -13.75 5.67 -14.97
CA LEU A 53 -12.29 5.80 -14.98
C LEU A 53 -11.79 6.19 -16.39
N ALA A 54 -12.35 5.61 -17.44
CA ALA A 54 -12.02 5.97 -18.81
C ALA A 54 -12.39 7.41 -19.14
N GLN A 55 -13.52 7.92 -18.63
CA GLN A 55 -13.90 9.32 -18.81
C GLN A 55 -12.96 10.25 -18.05
N ALA A 56 -12.68 9.98 -16.76
CA ALA A 56 -11.74 10.76 -15.96
C ALA A 56 -10.34 10.83 -16.61
N MET A 57 -9.88 9.72 -17.18
CA MET A 57 -8.62 9.69 -17.92
C MET A 57 -8.65 10.60 -19.17
N LYS A 58 -9.73 10.58 -19.95
CA LYS A 58 -9.90 11.49 -21.12
C LYS A 58 -9.92 12.96 -20.70
N ASP A 59 -10.61 13.28 -19.62
CA ASP A 59 -10.73 14.64 -19.10
C ASP A 59 -9.35 15.16 -18.66
N LEU A 60 -8.56 14.33 -17.96
CA LEU A 60 -7.20 14.67 -17.57
C LEU A 60 -6.22 14.73 -18.74
N GLN A 61 -6.41 13.93 -19.79
CA GLN A 61 -5.61 14.05 -21.02
C GLN A 61 -5.90 15.36 -21.77
N ALA A 62 -7.14 15.84 -21.73
CA ALA A 62 -7.52 17.13 -22.28
C ALA A 62 -7.08 18.31 -21.40
N THR A 63 -7.11 18.14 -20.08
CA THR A 63 -6.71 19.13 -19.08
C THR A 63 -5.82 18.46 -18.04
N PRO A 64 -4.48 18.45 -18.23
CA PRO A 64 -3.55 17.77 -17.34
C PRO A 64 -3.66 18.22 -15.88
N GLY A 65 -3.61 17.25 -14.96
CA GLY A 65 -3.79 17.46 -13.53
C GLY A 65 -3.96 16.17 -12.75
N ASN A 66 -4.61 16.30 -11.61
CA ASN A 66 -4.87 15.18 -10.70
C ASN A 66 -6.37 15.04 -10.43
N ASP A 67 -6.88 13.83 -10.43
CA ASP A 67 -8.18 13.45 -9.91
C ASP A 67 -8.00 12.52 -8.71
N ASN A 68 -8.42 13.00 -7.53
CA ASN A 68 -8.33 12.26 -6.28
C ASN A 68 -9.49 11.26 -6.19
N LEU A 69 -9.30 10.07 -6.73
CA LEU A 69 -10.32 9.02 -6.77
C LEU A 69 -10.69 8.54 -5.37
N PHE A 70 -9.71 8.48 -4.48
CA PHE A 70 -9.90 7.96 -3.13
C PHE A 70 -8.98 8.68 -2.12
N THR A 71 -9.59 9.49 -1.27
CA THR A 71 -8.88 10.29 -0.25
C THR A 71 -9.47 10.12 1.15
N THR A 72 -10.35 9.13 1.32
CA THR A 72 -11.16 9.03 2.53
C THR A 72 -10.34 8.53 3.72
N SER A 73 -10.13 9.40 4.70
CA SER A 73 -9.73 8.99 6.04
C SER A 73 -10.86 8.14 6.69
N PRO A 74 -10.58 7.02 7.37
CA PRO A 74 -9.30 6.68 7.99
C PRO A 74 -8.47 5.62 7.22
N LEU A 75 -8.70 5.38 5.93
CA LEU A 75 -7.93 4.36 5.22
C LEU A 75 -6.46 4.77 5.08
N PRO A 76 -5.53 3.81 5.22
CA PRO A 76 -4.10 4.11 5.23
C PRO A 76 -3.52 4.23 3.81
N PHE A 77 -4.32 4.71 2.85
CA PHE A 77 -3.85 4.94 1.47
C PHE A 77 -4.74 5.96 0.75
N THR A 78 -4.20 6.51 -0.33
CA THR A 78 -4.92 7.33 -1.30
C THR A 78 -4.76 6.75 -2.69
N ILE A 79 -5.70 7.01 -3.59
CA ILE A 79 -5.60 6.66 -5.02
C ILE A 79 -5.83 7.93 -5.82
N VAL A 80 -4.86 8.31 -6.63
CA VAL A 80 -4.91 9.49 -7.50
C VAL A 80 -4.70 9.06 -8.95
N LEU A 81 -5.57 9.50 -9.84
CA LEU A 81 -5.34 9.44 -11.28
C LEU A 81 -4.67 10.75 -11.70
N THR A 82 -3.55 10.65 -12.38
CA THR A 82 -2.73 11.82 -12.75
C THR A 82 -2.41 11.77 -14.24
N THR A 83 -2.52 12.93 -14.90
CA THR A 83 -1.91 13.17 -16.21
C THR A 83 -0.95 14.33 -16.12
N GLU A 84 0.27 14.13 -16.59
CA GLU A 84 1.32 15.14 -16.66
C GLU A 84 1.79 15.29 -18.11
N VAL A 85 2.09 16.54 -18.50
CA VAL A 85 2.60 16.90 -19.82
C VAL A 85 3.82 17.80 -19.66
N LYS A 86 4.95 17.43 -20.27
CA LYS A 86 6.20 18.22 -20.29
C LYS A 86 6.58 18.74 -18.90
N LYS A 87 6.59 17.85 -17.92
CA LYS A 87 6.81 18.19 -16.51
C LYS A 87 8.02 17.43 -15.97
N SER A 88 8.95 18.17 -15.36
CA SER A 88 10.11 17.61 -14.67
C SER A 88 10.15 18.15 -13.24
N ALA A 89 10.30 17.24 -12.27
CA ALA A 89 10.58 17.63 -10.90
C ALA A 89 11.99 18.27 -10.82
N LYS A 90 12.13 19.32 -10.06
CA LYS A 90 13.41 20.03 -9.86
C LYS A 90 14.31 19.32 -8.88
N GLU A 91 13.73 18.65 -7.90
CA GLU A 91 14.43 18.00 -6.81
C GLU A 91 14.01 16.53 -6.68
N PHE A 92 14.87 15.75 -6.08
CA PHE A 92 14.50 14.46 -5.51
C PHE A 92 13.63 14.70 -4.29
N GLU A 93 12.65 13.84 -4.09
CA GLU A 93 11.82 13.80 -2.88
C GLU A 93 11.83 12.40 -2.28
N TRP A 94 11.61 12.29 -0.96
CA TRP A 94 11.30 11.03 -0.29
C TRP A 94 10.49 11.28 0.96
N HIS A 95 9.78 10.25 1.38
CA HIS A 95 8.81 10.30 2.46
C HIS A 95 9.13 9.23 3.50
N GLU A 96 9.17 9.59 4.78
CA GLU A 96 9.41 8.61 5.85
C GLU A 96 8.17 7.74 6.16
N GLY A 97 6.98 8.24 5.86
CA GLY A 97 5.70 7.61 6.19
C GLY A 97 4.89 7.10 5.01
N ARG A 98 5.40 7.17 3.77
CA ARG A 98 4.63 6.79 2.57
C ARG A 98 5.43 5.89 1.65
N ASP A 99 4.78 4.84 1.16
CA ASP A 99 5.22 4.11 -0.02
C ASP A 99 4.37 4.54 -1.21
N HIS A 100 4.93 4.47 -2.42
CA HIS A 100 4.21 4.74 -3.65
C HIS A 100 4.13 3.51 -4.53
N ILE A 101 2.97 3.28 -5.14
CA ILE A 101 2.78 2.31 -6.20
C ILE A 101 2.21 3.08 -7.40
N LEU A 102 2.89 2.99 -8.53
CA LEU A 102 2.46 3.61 -9.76
C LEU A 102 2.11 2.54 -10.79
N GLN A 103 1.02 2.77 -11.53
CA GLN A 103 0.64 1.98 -12.71
C GLN A 103 0.52 2.92 -13.89
N ILE A 104 1.38 2.77 -14.89
CA ILE A 104 1.33 3.59 -16.12
C ILE A 104 0.18 3.11 -17.00
N LEU A 105 -0.74 4.01 -17.32
CA LEU A 105 -1.93 3.74 -18.13
C LEU A 105 -1.73 4.15 -19.59
N GLU A 106 -1.06 5.30 -19.82
CA GLU A 106 -0.76 5.84 -21.14
C GLU A 106 0.55 6.64 -21.10
N GLY A 107 1.26 6.69 -22.23
CA GLY A 107 2.48 7.47 -22.40
C GLY A 107 3.70 6.86 -21.70
N SER A 108 4.65 7.72 -21.35
CA SER A 108 5.90 7.30 -20.72
C SER A 108 6.46 8.40 -19.82
N THR A 109 7.27 7.98 -18.85
CA THR A 109 7.98 8.88 -17.93
C THR A 109 9.30 8.27 -17.50
N VAL A 110 10.24 9.09 -17.08
CA VAL A 110 11.54 8.67 -16.54
C VAL A 110 11.56 8.92 -15.04
N TYR A 111 12.03 7.94 -14.29
CA TYR A 111 12.35 8.07 -12.87
C TYR A 111 13.85 7.95 -12.65
N GLU A 112 14.35 8.75 -11.73
CA GLU A 112 15.64 8.58 -11.08
C GLU A 112 15.37 8.16 -9.64
N LEU A 113 15.96 7.03 -9.22
CA LEU A 113 15.61 6.32 -7.98
C LEU A 113 16.84 6.02 -7.14
N GLY A 114 16.73 6.25 -5.84
CA GLY A 114 17.79 5.91 -4.87
C GLY A 114 19.00 6.83 -4.94
N GLY A 115 20.18 6.26 -4.75
CA GLY A 115 21.42 7.00 -4.63
C GLY A 115 21.60 7.64 -3.25
N THR A 116 22.58 8.53 -3.16
CA THR A 116 22.89 9.31 -1.95
C THR A 116 22.47 10.76 -2.16
N PRO A 117 21.42 11.24 -1.49
CA PRO A 117 20.96 12.63 -1.63
C PRO A 117 22.03 13.63 -1.24
N GLN A 118 22.19 14.69 -2.04
CA GLN A 118 23.14 15.77 -1.82
C GLN A 118 22.39 17.07 -1.51
N GLY A 119 22.76 17.75 -0.43
CA GLY A 119 22.12 19.00 -0.03
C GLY A 119 20.69 18.82 0.47
N SER A 120 20.43 17.71 1.16
CA SER A 120 19.09 17.36 1.68
C SER A 120 18.57 18.41 2.64
N HIS A 121 17.27 18.73 2.51
CA HIS A 121 16.57 19.59 3.44
C HIS A 121 15.17 19.06 3.71
N ASN A 122 14.65 19.38 4.88
CA ASN A 122 13.30 18.99 5.28
C ASN A 122 12.28 19.97 4.70
N ALA A 123 11.40 19.50 3.82
CA ALA A 123 10.36 20.32 3.22
C ALA A 123 9.19 20.54 4.19
N LYS A 124 8.87 19.52 4.98
CA LYS A 124 7.88 19.49 6.07
C LYS A 124 8.11 18.20 6.88
N PRO A 125 7.50 18.03 8.06
CA PRO A 125 7.70 16.83 8.88
C PRO A 125 7.55 15.53 8.07
N ALA A 126 8.55 14.65 8.14
CA ALA A 126 8.65 13.37 7.42
C ALA A 126 8.71 13.47 5.88
N GLU A 127 8.97 14.65 5.32
CA GLU A 127 9.09 14.92 3.88
C GLU A 127 10.42 15.62 3.60
N TRP A 128 11.20 15.06 2.71
CA TRP A 128 12.55 15.51 2.40
C TRP A 128 12.73 15.82 0.92
N ASN A 129 13.59 16.78 0.63
CA ASN A 129 14.00 17.12 -0.72
C ASN A 129 15.52 17.21 -0.83
N ALA A 130 16.04 17.01 -2.05
CA ALA A 130 17.44 17.25 -2.38
C ALA A 130 17.58 17.65 -3.85
N PRO A 131 18.43 18.64 -4.19
CA PRO A 131 18.65 19.04 -5.58
C PRO A 131 19.28 17.95 -6.44
N ALA A 132 20.01 17.00 -5.85
CA ALA A 132 20.65 15.89 -6.54
C ALA A 132 20.69 14.63 -5.67
N SER A 133 20.85 13.47 -6.31
CA SER A 133 21.16 12.19 -5.66
C SER A 133 22.28 11.52 -6.44
N GLN A 134 23.43 11.33 -5.81
CA GLN A 134 24.57 10.68 -6.42
C GLN A 134 24.30 9.18 -6.59
N ASP A 135 24.67 8.61 -7.72
CA ASP A 135 24.49 7.20 -8.06
C ASP A 135 23.02 6.75 -8.09
N ALA A 136 22.08 7.66 -8.39
CA ALA A 136 20.70 7.32 -8.63
C ALA A 136 20.55 6.46 -9.90
N THR A 137 19.66 5.48 -9.85
CA THR A 137 19.34 4.62 -11.00
C THR A 137 18.24 5.25 -11.83
N THR A 138 18.45 5.36 -13.15
CA THR A 138 17.44 5.86 -14.09
C THR A 138 16.64 4.71 -14.68
N VAL A 139 15.30 4.79 -14.63
CA VAL A 139 14.39 3.86 -15.26
C VAL A 139 13.38 4.62 -16.12
N THR A 140 13.07 4.10 -17.30
CA THR A 140 11.98 4.59 -18.14
C THR A 140 10.80 3.66 -18.01
N LEU A 141 9.63 4.24 -17.72
CA LEU A 141 8.38 3.51 -17.59
C LEU A 141 7.49 3.81 -18.79
N HIS A 142 6.85 2.79 -19.32
CA HIS A 142 5.92 2.85 -20.42
C HIS A 142 4.55 2.33 -20.01
N LYS A 143 3.55 2.51 -20.87
CA LYS A 143 2.22 1.95 -20.68
C LYS A 143 2.26 0.47 -20.29
N GLY A 144 1.59 0.15 -19.19
CA GLY A 144 1.52 -1.19 -18.62
C GLY A 144 2.54 -1.45 -17.50
N ASP A 145 3.62 -0.67 -17.41
CA ASP A 145 4.63 -0.83 -16.37
C ASP A 145 4.08 -0.41 -14.99
N MET A 146 4.59 -1.07 -13.97
CA MET A 146 4.33 -0.74 -12.56
C MET A 146 5.65 -0.47 -11.84
N LEU A 147 5.66 0.57 -11.00
CA LEU A 147 6.78 0.92 -10.15
C LEU A 147 6.32 0.96 -8.69
N VAL A 148 7.09 0.33 -7.82
CA VAL A 148 6.93 0.44 -6.36
C VAL A 148 8.11 1.23 -5.81
N ILE A 149 7.82 2.30 -5.07
CA ILE A 149 8.81 3.15 -4.41
C ILE A 149 8.59 3.03 -2.90
N PRO A 150 9.46 2.30 -2.19
CA PRO A 150 9.39 2.22 -0.74
C PRO A 150 9.63 3.58 -0.09
N ARG A 151 9.04 3.79 1.08
CA ARG A 151 9.34 4.95 1.93
C ARG A 151 10.84 5.10 2.17
N GLY A 152 11.30 6.33 2.26
CA GLY A 152 12.71 6.64 2.44
C GLY A 152 13.57 6.55 1.18
N LEU A 153 13.04 6.05 0.06
CA LEU A 153 13.79 5.99 -1.19
C LEU A 153 13.72 7.33 -1.93
N PRO A 154 14.83 8.05 -2.13
CA PRO A 154 14.86 9.26 -2.94
C PRO A 154 14.41 8.97 -4.37
N HIS A 155 13.54 9.83 -4.90
CA HIS A 155 13.04 9.66 -6.25
C HIS A 155 12.69 11.00 -6.90
N ARG A 156 12.85 11.04 -8.22
CA ARG A 156 12.53 12.21 -9.05
C ARG A 156 11.95 11.75 -10.37
N ARG A 157 10.90 12.43 -10.86
CA ARG A 157 10.24 12.09 -12.13
C ARG A 157 10.39 13.20 -13.16
N SER A 158 10.56 12.77 -14.42
CA SER A 158 10.59 13.65 -15.59
C SER A 158 9.76 13.07 -16.73
N THR A 159 8.81 13.85 -17.25
CA THR A 159 7.93 13.49 -18.35
C THR A 159 8.21 14.41 -19.53
N ALA A 160 8.77 13.86 -20.60
CA ALA A 160 9.13 14.65 -21.80
C ALA A 160 7.90 15.06 -22.60
N ASP A 161 6.98 14.15 -22.84
CA ASP A 161 5.73 14.39 -23.60
C ASP A 161 4.53 14.35 -22.66
N SER A 162 3.95 13.17 -22.47
CA SER A 162 2.84 12.96 -21.57
C SER A 162 2.88 11.60 -20.91
N VAL A 163 2.30 11.52 -19.70
CA VAL A 163 2.07 10.27 -19.00
C VAL A 163 0.76 10.35 -18.24
N THR A 164 -0.02 9.28 -18.26
CA THR A 164 -1.19 9.09 -17.40
C THR A 164 -0.96 7.85 -16.53
N PHE A 165 -1.17 7.96 -15.23
CA PHE A 165 -0.90 6.86 -14.30
C PHE A 165 -1.80 6.93 -13.06
N TYR A 166 -2.02 5.78 -12.43
CA TYR A 166 -2.48 5.75 -11.05
C TYR A 166 -1.29 5.89 -10.11
N LEU A 167 -1.46 6.73 -9.08
CA LEU A 167 -0.58 6.80 -7.92
C LEU A 167 -1.36 6.35 -6.69
N ILE A 168 -0.96 5.24 -6.12
CA ILE A 168 -1.43 4.77 -4.82
C ILE A 168 -0.35 5.12 -3.81
N SER A 169 -0.71 5.94 -2.82
CA SER A 169 0.20 6.30 -1.74
C SER A 169 -0.31 5.71 -0.44
N THR A 170 0.49 4.86 0.20
CA THR A 170 0.17 4.38 1.54
C THR A 170 0.46 5.48 2.56
N THR A 171 -0.32 5.55 3.61
CA THR A 171 -0.04 6.42 4.75
C THR A 171 0.23 5.53 5.96
N GLY A 172 1.38 5.71 6.57
CA GLY A 172 1.77 4.97 7.76
C GLY A 172 2.56 5.87 8.69
N ASN A 173 2.77 5.42 9.91
CA ASN A 173 3.73 6.09 10.78
C ASN A 173 5.11 5.98 10.13
N ALA A 174 5.89 7.07 10.18
CA ALA A 174 7.32 7.00 9.95
C ALA A 174 7.83 5.78 10.73
N THR A 175 8.60 4.90 10.06
CA THR A 175 9.10 3.68 10.69
C THR A 175 9.72 4.04 12.02
N GLY A 176 9.09 3.63 13.09
CA GLY A 176 9.49 3.97 14.43
C GLY A 176 10.96 3.61 14.65
N LYS A 177 11.71 4.60 15.10
CA LYS A 177 12.90 4.38 15.90
C LYS A 177 12.44 4.11 17.33
#